data_0374550b1a704e323dbb3fc7bae812c8
#
_entry.id   0374550b1a704e323dbb3fc7bae812c8
#
_cell.length_a   1.000
_cell.length_b   1.000
_cell.length_c   1.000
_cell.angle_alpha   90.00
_cell.angle_beta   90.00
_cell.angle_gamma   90.00
#
_symmetry.space_group_name_H-M   'P 1'
#
loop_
_entity.id
_entity.type
_entity.pdbx_description
1 polymer ?
#
loop_
_entity_poly.entity_id
_entity_poly.type
_entity_poly.pdbx_seq_one_letter_code
_entity_poly.pdbx_strand_id
1 'polypeptide(L)'
;MSNMKMKKTALDRKLDKIRAAEESGKLGTKLTNRTLRKLTSNKLAVIGAVLFIAICLLCFGAPLFTKYDPMAFDLRAKQAAPSLEHILGTDQMGRDIWSRILYGGRISIIVGLGSALGAALLGVTLGLFVGYKGGLMDGLLIKISDIFQSIPQMVLIIIIVALVGQSMENLIIIFILTGWPGMYRMTRSKVLSLKQQEFVQALRAFGISDVKIAFKHLLPNTLGPVVVNITLSTAMFILQEASLSVLGYGVPMEIATWGNIINVITNGGTIRFDWLQYWWMWLPCAIMLILFVLAINFIGDGLRDASDPTQIG
;
A
#
# COMPACT_ATOMS: atom_id res chain seq x y z
N MET A 1 -4.99 63.22 23.88
CA MET A 1 -5.32 61.87 23.40
C MET A 1 -4.01 61.04 23.41
N SER A 2 -3.82 60.26 24.45
CA SER A 2 -2.57 59.51 24.68
C SER A 2 -2.64 58.16 23.92
N ASN A 3 -1.71 57.96 22.98
CA ASN A 3 -1.49 56.70 22.25
C ASN A 3 -0.93 55.65 23.18
N MET A 4 -1.74 54.88 23.85
CA MET A 4 -1.36 53.72 24.64
C MET A 4 -1.00 52.57 23.72
N LYS A 5 0.25 52.48 23.22
CA LYS A 5 0.78 51.28 22.55
C LYS A 5 0.76 50.13 23.58
N MET A 6 -0.23 49.26 23.52
CA MET A 6 -0.22 48.02 24.30
C MET A 6 1.05 47.23 23.98
N LYS A 7 1.89 46.97 24.97
CA LYS A 7 3.05 46.09 24.84
C LYS A 7 2.53 44.68 24.53
N LYS A 8 2.82 44.19 23.30
CA LYS A 8 2.52 42.80 22.93
C LYS A 8 3.07 41.85 24.00
N THR A 9 2.21 40.99 24.49
CA THR A 9 2.58 39.96 25.46
C THR A 9 3.56 38.95 24.84
N ALA A 10 4.28 38.19 25.67
CA ALA A 10 5.16 37.11 25.16
C ALA A 10 4.38 36.07 24.31
N LEU A 11 3.11 35.90 24.62
CA LEU A 11 2.18 35.06 23.89
C LEU A 11 1.88 35.63 22.48
N ASP A 12 1.59 36.94 22.39
CA ASP A 12 1.31 37.61 21.11
C ASP A 12 2.50 37.52 20.15
N ARG A 13 3.73 37.69 20.67
CA ARG A 13 4.94 37.54 19.88
C ARG A 13 5.17 36.10 19.40
N LYS A 14 4.75 35.11 20.20
CA LYS A 14 4.83 33.70 19.84
C LYS A 14 3.80 33.34 18.75
N LEU A 15 2.59 33.88 18.84
CA LEU A 15 1.53 33.75 17.86
C LEU A 15 1.89 34.42 16.52
N ASP A 16 2.46 35.64 16.55
CA ASP A 16 2.93 36.32 15.34
C ASP A 16 4.03 35.53 14.63
N LYS A 17 4.96 34.92 15.38
CA LYS A 17 6.01 34.04 14.82
C LYS A 17 5.45 32.77 14.22
N ILE A 18 4.42 32.17 14.81
CA ILE A 18 3.75 30.98 14.29
C ILE A 18 3.00 31.34 13.00
N ARG A 19 2.25 32.45 12.98
CA ARG A 19 1.55 32.94 11.78
C ARG A 19 2.52 33.26 10.63
N ALA A 20 3.59 33.99 10.91
CA ALA A 20 4.60 34.29 9.89
C ALA A 20 5.32 33.03 9.36
N ALA A 21 5.51 32.02 10.19
CA ALA A 21 6.09 30.74 9.78
C ALA A 21 5.08 29.89 8.96
N GLU A 22 3.79 30.01 9.22
CA GLU A 22 2.70 29.37 8.50
C GLU A 22 2.50 30.01 7.11
N GLU A 23 2.44 31.35 7.06
CA GLU A 23 2.37 32.15 5.82
C GLU A 23 3.59 31.93 4.90
N SER A 24 4.77 31.74 5.47
CA SER A 24 6.01 31.47 4.71
C SER A 24 6.17 29.99 4.29
N GLY A 25 5.23 29.10 4.61
CA GLY A 25 5.30 27.66 4.33
C GLY A 25 6.40 26.92 5.12
N LYS A 26 7.14 27.60 5.99
CA LYS A 26 8.27 27.04 6.75
C LYS A 26 7.86 26.03 7.82
N LEU A 27 6.61 26.06 8.29
CA LEU A 27 6.08 25.08 9.24
C LEU A 27 5.91 23.72 8.58
N GLY A 28 5.36 23.67 7.36
CA GLY A 28 5.20 22.43 6.60
C GLY A 28 6.55 21.79 6.29
N THR A 29 7.52 22.58 5.81
CA THR A 29 8.89 22.09 5.52
C THR A 29 9.65 21.60 6.77
N LYS A 30 9.45 22.21 7.93
CA LYS A 30 10.07 21.74 9.18
C LYS A 30 9.51 20.40 9.67
N LEU A 31 8.19 20.17 9.53
CA LEU A 31 7.54 18.89 9.88
C LEU A 31 7.99 17.78 8.92
N THR A 32 8.01 18.06 7.63
CA THR A 32 8.48 17.11 6.61
C THR A 32 9.94 16.72 6.83
N ASN A 33 10.82 17.70 7.12
CA ASN A 33 12.22 17.45 7.40
C ASN A 33 12.43 16.64 8.70
N ARG A 34 11.58 16.81 9.70
CA ARG A 34 11.65 16.04 10.95
C ARG A 34 11.22 14.58 10.73
N THR A 35 10.16 14.35 10.00
CA THR A 35 9.68 13.00 9.64
C THR A 35 10.71 12.27 8.77
N LEU A 36 11.25 12.94 7.75
CA LEU A 36 12.34 12.40 6.93
C LEU A 36 13.58 12.07 7.75
N ARG A 37 14.00 12.93 8.66
CA ARG A 37 15.17 12.69 9.53
C ARG A 37 14.92 11.50 10.47
N LYS A 38 13.73 11.34 11.03
CA LYS A 38 13.39 10.17 11.85
C LYS A 38 13.38 8.90 11.00
N LEU A 39 12.79 8.94 9.80
CA LEU A 39 12.76 7.81 8.88
C LEU A 39 14.17 7.37 8.47
N THR A 40 15.05 8.32 8.13
CA THR A 40 16.45 8.03 7.75
C THR A 40 17.31 7.58 8.94
N SER A 41 16.91 7.86 10.17
CA SER A 41 17.60 7.35 11.37
C SER A 41 17.22 5.91 11.72
N ASN A 42 16.08 5.41 11.22
CA ASN A 42 15.66 4.02 11.38
C ASN A 42 16.35 3.14 10.33
N LYS A 43 17.33 2.34 10.76
CA LYS A 43 18.12 1.47 9.86
C LYS A 43 17.26 0.49 9.07
N LEU A 44 16.24 -0.10 9.69
CA LEU A 44 15.34 -1.03 9.01
C LEU A 44 14.52 -0.35 7.92
N ALA A 45 14.01 0.86 8.19
CA ALA A 45 13.30 1.64 7.19
C ALA A 45 14.18 2.01 5.98
N VAL A 46 15.44 2.34 6.23
CA VAL A 46 16.41 2.63 5.15
C VAL A 46 16.71 1.36 4.34
N ILE A 47 16.96 0.23 4.99
CA ILE A 47 17.14 -1.07 4.31
C ILE A 47 15.91 -1.41 3.48
N GLY A 48 14.71 -1.27 4.06
CA GLY A 48 13.44 -1.49 3.36
C GLY A 48 13.29 -0.59 2.13
N ALA A 49 13.60 0.70 2.25
CA ALA A 49 13.54 1.64 1.14
C ALA A 49 14.53 1.28 0.01
N VAL A 50 15.75 0.92 0.35
CA VAL A 50 16.76 0.49 -0.64
C VAL A 50 16.31 -0.79 -1.35
N LEU A 51 15.85 -1.79 -0.61
CA LEU A 51 15.34 -3.04 -1.19
C LEU A 51 14.12 -2.79 -2.09
N PHE A 52 13.16 -1.99 -1.63
CA PHE A 52 11.97 -1.63 -2.40
C PHE A 52 12.34 -0.95 -3.73
N ILE A 53 13.21 0.06 -3.68
CA ILE A 53 13.67 0.78 -4.88
C ILE A 53 14.41 -0.18 -5.80
N ALA A 54 15.31 -1.02 -5.28
CA ALA A 54 16.07 -1.98 -6.07
C ALA A 54 15.14 -2.97 -6.79
N ILE A 55 14.16 -3.55 -6.09
CA ILE A 55 13.20 -4.48 -6.68
C ILE A 55 12.32 -3.77 -7.73
N CYS A 56 11.85 -2.55 -7.44
CA CYS A 56 11.11 -1.77 -8.42
C CYS A 56 11.94 -1.47 -9.67
N LEU A 57 13.19 -1.06 -9.51
CA LEU A 57 14.10 -0.81 -10.66
C LEU A 57 14.33 -2.07 -11.48
N LEU A 58 14.55 -3.22 -10.85
CA LEU A 58 14.68 -4.52 -11.53
C LEU A 58 13.39 -4.87 -12.29
N CYS A 59 12.24 -4.79 -11.64
CA CYS A 59 10.96 -5.18 -12.25
C CYS A 59 10.57 -4.21 -13.37
N PHE A 60 10.56 -2.91 -13.14
CA PHE A 60 10.17 -1.93 -14.15
C PHE A 60 11.24 -1.73 -15.23
N GLY A 61 12.51 -1.98 -14.90
CA GLY A 61 13.63 -2.04 -15.82
C GLY A 61 13.84 -3.40 -16.50
N ALA A 62 12.92 -4.37 -16.38
CA ALA A 62 13.10 -5.74 -16.89
C ALA A 62 13.66 -5.84 -18.32
N PRO A 63 13.27 -5.00 -19.33
CA PRO A 63 13.86 -5.07 -20.66
C PRO A 63 15.38 -4.82 -20.71
N LEU A 64 15.96 -4.21 -19.66
CA LEU A 64 17.40 -3.97 -19.56
C LEU A 64 18.14 -5.15 -18.92
N PHE A 65 17.43 -6.01 -18.19
CA PHE A 65 18.02 -7.10 -17.38
C PHE A 65 17.75 -8.49 -17.95
N THR A 66 16.89 -8.61 -18.95
CA THR A 66 16.61 -9.86 -19.65
C THR A 66 16.29 -9.62 -21.13
N LYS A 67 16.74 -10.55 -21.96
CA LYS A 67 16.46 -10.58 -23.40
C LYS A 67 15.27 -11.46 -23.77
N TYR A 68 14.79 -12.28 -22.83
CA TYR A 68 13.72 -13.24 -23.08
C TYR A 68 12.34 -12.59 -22.84
N ASP A 69 11.40 -12.93 -23.72
CA ASP A 69 9.98 -12.66 -23.47
C ASP A 69 9.50 -13.61 -22.35
N PRO A 70 8.85 -13.08 -21.28
CA PRO A 70 8.38 -13.88 -20.16
C PRO A 70 7.33 -14.93 -20.53
N MET A 71 6.74 -14.82 -21.74
CA MET A 71 5.70 -15.72 -22.23
C MET A 71 6.16 -16.61 -23.40
N ALA A 72 7.36 -16.40 -23.92
CA ALA A 72 7.89 -17.22 -25.00
C ALA A 72 8.10 -18.67 -24.54
N PHE A 73 7.55 -19.63 -25.29
CA PHE A 73 7.68 -21.04 -25.04
C PHE A 73 8.89 -21.61 -25.76
N ASP A 74 9.75 -22.36 -25.05
CA ASP A 74 10.78 -23.20 -25.65
C ASP A 74 10.71 -24.64 -25.11
N LEU A 75 10.02 -25.49 -25.83
CA LEU A 75 9.84 -26.89 -25.42
C LEU A 75 11.15 -27.69 -25.38
N ARG A 76 12.24 -27.19 -26.01
CA ARG A 76 13.56 -27.81 -25.97
C ARG A 76 14.27 -27.53 -24.66
N ALA A 77 13.99 -26.36 -24.07
CA ALA A 77 14.53 -25.94 -22.78
C ALA A 77 13.55 -26.20 -21.61
N LYS A 78 12.65 -27.18 -21.73
CA LYS A 78 11.66 -27.52 -20.73
C LYS A 78 12.29 -27.97 -19.42
N GLN A 79 11.97 -27.30 -18.29
CA GLN A 79 12.48 -27.59 -16.95
C GLN A 79 14.03 -27.62 -16.88
N ALA A 80 14.69 -26.80 -17.71
CA ALA A 80 16.14 -26.69 -17.69
C ALA A 80 16.61 -26.06 -16.37
N ALA A 81 17.63 -26.63 -15.78
CA ALA A 81 18.29 -26.10 -14.58
C ALA A 81 18.96 -24.74 -14.87
N PRO A 82 19.24 -23.94 -13.83
CA PRO A 82 20.01 -22.70 -13.98
C PRO A 82 21.31 -22.89 -14.79
N SER A 83 21.51 -22.00 -15.75
CA SER A 83 22.66 -22.03 -16.70
C SER A 83 23.07 -20.61 -17.11
N LEU A 84 24.14 -20.48 -17.89
CA LEU A 84 24.51 -19.16 -18.45
C LEU A 84 23.50 -18.65 -19.48
N GLU A 85 22.73 -19.52 -20.11
CA GLU A 85 21.67 -19.15 -21.04
C GLU A 85 20.41 -18.74 -20.28
N HIS A 86 19.99 -19.53 -19.29
CA HIS A 86 18.86 -19.27 -18.42
C HIS A 86 19.32 -19.16 -16.96
N ILE A 87 19.58 -17.93 -16.50
CA ILE A 87 20.22 -17.64 -15.19
C ILE A 87 19.50 -18.35 -14.02
N LEU A 88 18.18 -18.35 -14.01
CA LEU A 88 17.37 -19.05 -13.01
C LEU A 88 16.68 -20.31 -13.59
N GLY A 89 17.13 -20.81 -14.74
CA GLY A 89 16.49 -21.95 -15.40
C GLY A 89 15.15 -21.60 -16.03
N THR A 90 14.40 -22.65 -16.40
CA THR A 90 13.12 -22.54 -17.11
C THR A 90 12.01 -23.30 -16.40
N ASP A 91 10.78 -22.95 -16.73
CA ASP A 91 9.59 -23.63 -16.20
C ASP A 91 9.17 -24.85 -17.02
N GLN A 92 8.00 -25.43 -16.72
CA GLN A 92 7.44 -26.61 -17.38
C GLN A 92 7.15 -26.39 -18.88
N MET A 93 7.04 -25.14 -19.31
CA MET A 93 6.79 -24.75 -20.69
C MET A 93 8.07 -24.23 -21.39
N GLY A 94 9.23 -24.29 -20.70
CA GLY A 94 10.49 -23.75 -21.20
C GLY A 94 10.60 -22.22 -21.12
N ARG A 95 9.72 -21.54 -20.38
CA ARG A 95 9.76 -20.09 -20.22
C ARG A 95 10.84 -19.70 -19.21
N ASP A 96 11.59 -18.65 -19.49
CA ASP A 96 12.70 -18.18 -18.64
C ASP A 96 12.20 -17.63 -17.28
N ILE A 97 12.66 -18.24 -16.18
CA ILE A 97 12.21 -17.88 -14.82
C ILE A 97 12.63 -16.46 -14.42
N TRP A 98 13.85 -16.05 -14.77
CA TRP A 98 14.33 -14.70 -14.45
C TRP A 98 13.47 -13.62 -15.09
N SER A 99 13.18 -13.76 -16.38
CA SER A 99 12.29 -12.86 -17.11
C SER A 99 10.89 -12.83 -16.48
N ARG A 100 10.35 -14.00 -16.17
CA ARG A 100 9.02 -14.10 -15.54
C ARG A 100 8.96 -13.42 -14.17
N ILE A 101 10.00 -13.54 -13.34
CA ILE A 101 10.07 -12.87 -12.04
C ILE A 101 10.10 -11.35 -12.21
N LEU A 102 10.87 -10.83 -13.14
CA LEU A 102 10.97 -9.38 -13.36
C LEU A 102 9.68 -8.80 -13.95
N TYR A 103 9.18 -9.37 -15.04
CA TYR A 103 7.94 -8.89 -15.65
C TYR A 103 6.73 -9.15 -14.78
N GLY A 104 6.68 -10.32 -14.11
CA GLY A 104 5.62 -10.66 -13.18
C GLY A 104 5.57 -9.74 -11.96
N GLY A 105 6.75 -9.28 -11.50
CA GLY A 105 6.84 -8.31 -10.42
C GLY A 105 6.19 -6.97 -10.74
N ARG A 106 6.25 -6.51 -12.01
CA ARG A 106 5.52 -5.29 -12.42
C ARG A 106 4.02 -5.44 -12.15
N ILE A 107 3.46 -6.58 -12.57
CA ILE A 107 2.02 -6.82 -12.45
C ILE A 107 1.63 -6.97 -10.99
N SER A 108 2.36 -7.79 -10.20
CA SER A 108 2.09 -7.96 -8.77
C SER A 108 2.20 -6.63 -7.99
N ILE A 109 3.19 -5.78 -8.30
CA ILE A 109 3.34 -4.45 -7.69
C ILE A 109 2.19 -3.53 -8.08
N ILE A 110 1.79 -3.50 -9.36
CA ILE A 110 0.66 -2.68 -9.84
C ILE A 110 -0.64 -3.13 -9.16
N VAL A 111 -0.89 -4.43 -9.08
CA VAL A 111 -2.08 -4.96 -8.40
C VAL A 111 -2.08 -4.59 -6.93
N GLY A 112 -0.98 -4.85 -6.20
CA GLY A 112 -0.91 -4.57 -4.77
C GLY A 112 -1.00 -3.09 -4.42
N LEU A 113 -0.12 -2.28 -5.03
CA LEU A 113 -0.05 -0.83 -4.77
C LEU A 113 -1.27 -0.10 -5.32
N GLY A 114 -1.72 -0.43 -6.54
CA GLY A 114 -2.90 0.17 -7.15
C GLY A 114 -4.16 -0.08 -6.32
N SER A 115 -4.34 -1.30 -5.84
CA SER A 115 -5.45 -1.66 -4.95
C SER A 115 -5.38 -0.92 -3.61
N ALA A 116 -4.20 -0.85 -2.99
CA ALA A 116 -4.02 -0.15 -1.72
C ALA A 116 -4.30 1.35 -1.83
N LEU A 117 -3.82 1.98 -2.91
CA LEU A 117 -4.10 3.39 -3.19
C LEU A 117 -5.58 3.64 -3.48
N GLY A 118 -6.22 2.77 -4.28
CA GLY A 118 -7.65 2.87 -4.56
C GLY A 118 -8.51 2.68 -3.31
N ALA A 119 -8.22 1.68 -2.49
CA ALA A 119 -8.89 1.43 -1.22
C ALA A 119 -8.69 2.60 -0.23
N ALA A 120 -7.48 3.17 -0.19
CA ALA A 120 -7.20 4.34 0.62
C ALA A 120 -7.95 5.57 0.12
N LEU A 121 -7.97 5.85 -1.19
CA LEU A 121 -8.70 6.97 -1.76
C LEU A 121 -10.18 6.90 -1.39
N LEU A 122 -10.81 5.75 -1.58
CA LEU A 122 -12.22 5.53 -1.26
C LEU A 122 -12.47 5.61 0.26
N GLY A 123 -11.73 4.84 1.05
CA GLY A 123 -11.94 4.75 2.49
C GLY A 123 -11.61 6.03 3.25
N VAL A 124 -10.52 6.72 2.86
CA VAL A 124 -10.13 8.01 3.47
C VAL A 124 -11.15 9.09 3.13
N THR A 125 -11.58 9.18 1.88
CA THR A 125 -12.58 10.18 1.48
C THR A 125 -13.89 10.00 2.24
N LEU A 126 -14.40 8.76 2.30
CA LEU A 126 -15.61 8.44 3.06
C LEU A 126 -15.41 8.66 4.56
N GLY A 127 -14.30 8.20 5.13
CA GLY A 127 -14.00 8.36 6.56
C GLY A 127 -13.85 9.82 6.98
N LEU A 128 -13.25 10.64 6.12
CA LEU A 128 -13.09 12.06 6.35
C LEU A 128 -14.42 12.81 6.32
N PHE A 129 -15.16 12.67 5.22
CA PHE A 129 -16.37 13.43 4.98
C PHE A 129 -17.52 12.98 5.88
N VAL A 130 -17.78 11.67 5.92
CA VAL A 130 -18.93 11.12 6.66
C VAL A 130 -18.62 11.06 8.15
N GLY A 131 -17.39 10.69 8.55
CA GLY A 131 -16.97 10.71 9.95
C GLY A 131 -17.00 12.11 10.56
N TYR A 132 -16.67 13.15 9.76
CA TYR A 132 -16.77 14.53 10.23
C TYR A 132 -18.22 15.00 10.36
N LYS A 133 -19.07 14.75 9.35
CA LYS A 133 -20.48 15.16 9.34
C LYS A 133 -21.31 14.39 10.37
N GLY A 134 -21.08 13.07 10.49
CA GLY A 134 -21.86 12.18 11.36
C GLY A 134 -23.28 11.94 10.83
N GLY A 135 -24.18 11.55 11.73
CA GLY A 135 -25.61 11.37 11.44
C GLY A 135 -25.93 10.02 10.77
N LEU A 136 -27.06 9.99 10.04
CA LEU A 136 -27.58 8.76 9.43
C LEU A 136 -26.63 8.12 8.41
N MET A 137 -25.93 8.94 7.61
CA MET A 137 -24.95 8.46 6.61
C MET A 137 -23.78 7.75 7.27
N ASP A 138 -23.29 8.25 8.40
CA ASP A 138 -22.23 7.62 9.16
C ASP A 138 -22.69 6.26 9.73
N GLY A 139 -23.90 6.21 10.31
CA GLY A 139 -24.49 4.96 10.78
C GLY A 139 -24.72 3.92 9.67
N LEU A 140 -25.10 4.35 8.46
CA LEU A 140 -25.27 3.46 7.32
C LEU A 140 -23.93 2.90 6.83
N LEU A 141 -22.92 3.75 6.65
CA LEU A 141 -21.59 3.31 6.17
C LEU A 141 -20.89 2.41 7.18
N ILE A 142 -21.07 2.60 8.48
CA ILE A 142 -20.58 1.67 9.49
C ILE A 142 -21.21 0.29 9.28
N LYS A 143 -22.53 0.19 9.14
CA LYS A 143 -23.25 -1.07 8.92
C LYS A 143 -22.79 -1.77 7.64
N ILE A 144 -22.62 -1.03 6.53
CA ILE A 144 -22.07 -1.59 5.29
C ILE A 144 -20.66 -2.12 5.53
N SER A 145 -19.80 -1.33 6.18
CA SER A 145 -18.44 -1.75 6.55
C SER A 145 -18.43 -3.01 7.42
N ASP A 146 -19.41 -3.14 8.35
CA ASP A 146 -19.56 -4.32 9.21
C ASP A 146 -19.92 -5.57 8.41
N ILE A 147 -20.82 -5.44 7.42
CA ILE A 147 -21.20 -6.55 6.52
C ILE A 147 -19.96 -7.05 5.77
N PHE A 148 -19.16 -6.16 5.17
CA PHE A 148 -17.93 -6.56 4.46
C PHE A 148 -16.94 -7.28 5.37
N GLN A 149 -16.83 -6.88 6.64
CA GLN A 149 -15.87 -7.46 7.59
C GLN A 149 -16.42 -8.68 8.34
N SER A 150 -17.72 -8.98 8.25
CA SER A 150 -18.32 -10.20 8.81
C SER A 150 -18.00 -11.44 7.99
N ILE A 151 -17.67 -11.27 6.70
CA ILE A 151 -17.32 -12.35 5.79
C ILE A 151 -15.78 -12.45 5.73
N PRO A 152 -15.18 -13.64 5.84
CA PRO A 152 -13.75 -13.80 5.60
C PRO A 152 -13.36 -13.24 4.22
N GLN A 153 -12.45 -12.25 4.21
CA GLN A 153 -12.14 -11.46 3.00
C GLN A 153 -11.78 -12.35 1.80
N MET A 154 -10.99 -13.41 2.01
CA MET A 154 -10.60 -14.34 0.95
C MET A 154 -11.82 -15.03 0.31
N VAL A 155 -12.79 -15.45 1.13
CA VAL A 155 -14.02 -16.08 0.64
C VAL A 155 -14.84 -15.10 -0.20
N LEU A 156 -14.99 -13.86 0.27
CA LEU A 156 -15.68 -12.81 -0.48
C LEU A 156 -15.03 -12.54 -1.83
N ILE A 157 -13.71 -12.45 -1.88
CA ILE A 157 -12.94 -12.22 -3.11
C ILE A 157 -13.16 -13.37 -4.09
N ILE A 158 -13.02 -14.62 -3.65
CA ILE A 158 -13.21 -15.80 -4.51
C ILE A 158 -14.62 -15.81 -5.12
N ILE A 159 -15.65 -15.54 -4.30
CA ILE A 159 -17.05 -15.48 -4.81
C ILE A 159 -17.17 -14.41 -5.89
N ILE A 160 -16.65 -13.20 -5.65
CA ILE A 160 -16.76 -12.11 -6.63
C ILE A 160 -15.97 -12.43 -7.89
N VAL A 161 -14.73 -12.96 -7.79
CA VAL A 161 -13.93 -13.37 -8.95
C VAL A 161 -14.65 -14.46 -9.77
N ALA A 162 -15.30 -15.42 -9.11
CA ALA A 162 -16.07 -16.46 -9.79
C ALA A 162 -17.28 -15.90 -10.58
N LEU A 163 -17.83 -14.77 -10.14
CA LEU A 163 -18.98 -14.12 -10.81
C LEU A 163 -18.55 -13.19 -11.95
N VAL A 164 -17.49 -12.39 -11.76
CA VAL A 164 -17.09 -11.36 -12.74
C VAL A 164 -15.96 -11.81 -13.68
N GLY A 165 -15.34 -12.96 -13.39
CA GLY A 165 -14.22 -13.50 -14.15
C GLY A 165 -12.86 -12.99 -13.69
N GLN A 166 -11.81 -13.68 -14.14
CA GLN A 166 -10.42 -13.41 -13.84
C GLN A 166 -9.85 -12.36 -14.80
N SER A 167 -9.41 -11.23 -14.29
CA SER A 167 -8.57 -10.26 -14.99
C SER A 167 -7.78 -9.45 -13.96
N MET A 168 -6.72 -8.78 -14.40
CA MET A 168 -5.92 -7.90 -13.53
C MET A 168 -6.79 -6.74 -13.03
N GLU A 169 -7.59 -6.14 -13.90
CA GLU A 169 -8.46 -5.01 -13.60
C GLU A 169 -9.55 -5.38 -12.61
N ASN A 170 -10.22 -6.53 -12.84
CA ASN A 170 -11.25 -7.04 -11.93
C ASN A 170 -10.66 -7.27 -10.54
N LEU A 171 -9.46 -7.86 -10.45
CA LEU A 171 -8.82 -8.13 -9.18
C LEU A 171 -8.49 -6.84 -8.41
N ILE A 172 -7.97 -5.81 -9.10
CA ILE A 172 -7.72 -4.49 -8.50
C ILE A 172 -9.03 -3.90 -7.97
N ILE A 173 -10.11 -3.91 -8.76
CA ILE A 173 -11.41 -3.38 -8.35
C ILE A 173 -11.96 -4.14 -7.14
N ILE A 174 -11.87 -5.47 -7.15
CA ILE A 174 -12.32 -6.32 -6.05
C ILE A 174 -11.53 -6.01 -4.77
N PHE A 175 -10.21 -5.86 -4.86
CA PHE A 175 -9.38 -5.48 -3.71
C PHE A 175 -9.71 -4.08 -3.19
N ILE A 176 -10.01 -3.11 -4.06
CA ILE A 176 -10.49 -1.79 -3.66
C ILE A 176 -11.82 -1.91 -2.91
N LEU A 177 -12.78 -2.65 -3.48
CA LEU A 177 -14.12 -2.82 -2.93
C LEU A 177 -14.15 -3.65 -1.64
N THR A 178 -13.17 -4.50 -1.39
CA THR A 178 -13.07 -5.28 -0.14
C THR A 178 -12.15 -4.65 0.89
N GLY A 179 -11.23 -3.76 0.46
CA GLY A 179 -10.22 -3.13 1.33
C GLY A 179 -10.62 -1.78 1.92
N TRP A 180 -11.56 -1.04 1.27
CA TRP A 180 -11.96 0.30 1.74
C TRP A 180 -12.50 0.34 3.18
N PRO A 181 -13.19 -0.71 3.72
CA PRO A 181 -13.76 -0.64 5.06
C PRO A 181 -12.71 -0.43 6.16
N GLY A 182 -11.54 -1.05 6.04
CA GLY A 182 -10.44 -0.87 6.98
C GLY A 182 -9.90 0.57 6.98
N MET A 183 -9.66 1.12 5.78
CA MET A 183 -9.23 2.52 5.62
C MET A 183 -10.28 3.52 6.11
N TYR A 184 -11.56 3.25 5.83
CA TYR A 184 -12.68 4.06 6.30
C TYR A 184 -12.73 4.12 7.83
N ARG A 185 -12.71 2.98 8.50
CA ARG A 185 -12.79 2.92 9.98
C ARG A 185 -11.61 3.62 10.64
N MET A 186 -10.40 3.39 10.14
CA MET A 186 -9.21 4.05 10.67
C MET A 186 -9.30 5.56 10.53
N THR A 187 -9.64 6.05 9.33
CA THR A 187 -9.76 7.49 9.05
C THR A 187 -10.88 8.11 9.88
N ARG A 188 -12.06 7.47 9.91
CA ARG A 188 -13.20 7.91 10.72
C ARG A 188 -12.85 8.04 12.20
N SER A 189 -12.21 7.03 12.78
CA SER A 189 -11.77 7.06 14.19
C SER A 189 -10.86 8.25 14.48
N LYS A 190 -9.88 8.50 13.59
CA LYS A 190 -8.96 9.64 13.71
C LYS A 190 -9.69 10.98 13.58
N VAL A 191 -10.61 11.08 12.63
CA VAL A 191 -11.43 12.28 12.42
C VAL A 191 -12.31 12.59 13.64
N LEU A 192 -12.95 11.58 14.24
CA LEU A 192 -13.75 11.76 15.45
C LEU A 192 -12.91 12.27 16.62
N SER A 193 -11.71 11.74 16.81
CA SER A 193 -10.77 12.22 17.83
C SER A 193 -10.34 13.67 17.58
N LEU A 194 -10.00 14.02 16.34
CA LEU A 194 -9.58 15.38 15.98
C LEU A 194 -10.72 16.40 16.07
N LYS A 195 -11.96 16.00 15.75
CA LYS A 195 -13.16 16.85 15.81
C LYS A 195 -13.44 17.41 17.19
N GLN A 196 -13.01 16.71 18.25
CA GLN A 196 -13.20 17.12 19.64
C GLN A 196 -12.12 18.12 20.13
N GLN A 197 -11.06 18.36 19.36
CA GLN A 197 -9.98 19.24 19.76
C GLN A 197 -10.39 20.72 19.66
N GLU A 198 -9.83 21.54 20.56
CA GLU A 198 -10.16 22.98 20.70
C GLU A 198 -9.95 23.77 19.40
N PHE A 199 -8.89 23.44 18.63
CA PHE A 199 -8.62 24.13 17.36
C PHE A 199 -9.76 23.95 16.35
N VAL A 200 -10.41 22.77 16.31
CA VAL A 200 -11.55 22.51 15.40
C VAL A 200 -12.77 23.29 15.85
N GLN A 201 -13.01 23.38 17.16
CA GLN A 201 -14.09 24.18 17.72
C GLN A 201 -13.90 25.68 17.40
N ALA A 202 -12.66 26.18 17.53
CA ALA A 202 -12.32 27.54 17.15
C ALA A 202 -12.57 27.81 15.65
N LEU A 203 -12.15 26.89 14.77
CA LEU A 203 -12.39 27.02 13.31
C LEU A 203 -13.89 27.10 12.99
N ARG A 204 -14.74 26.34 13.70
CA ARG A 204 -16.21 26.41 13.57
C ARG A 204 -16.75 27.74 14.06
N ALA A 205 -16.29 28.23 15.21
CA ALA A 205 -16.70 29.52 15.75
C ALA A 205 -16.35 30.70 14.80
N PHE A 206 -15.28 30.57 14.01
CA PHE A 206 -14.89 31.51 12.96
C PHE A 206 -15.71 31.32 11.65
N GLY A 207 -16.70 30.42 11.61
CA GLY A 207 -17.57 30.23 10.44
C GLY A 207 -16.90 29.50 9.27
N ILE A 208 -15.79 28.79 9.50
CA ILE A 208 -15.13 28.02 8.44
C ILE A 208 -16.00 26.80 8.10
N SER A 209 -16.27 26.60 6.80
CA SER A 209 -17.13 25.52 6.33
C SER A 209 -16.57 24.13 6.70
N ASP A 210 -17.47 23.19 7.00
CA ASP A 210 -17.14 21.81 7.39
C ASP A 210 -16.24 21.08 6.38
N VAL A 211 -16.48 21.27 5.08
CA VAL A 211 -15.66 20.70 4.00
C VAL A 211 -14.22 21.25 4.08
N LYS A 212 -14.07 22.55 4.30
CA LYS A 212 -12.75 23.19 4.42
C LYS A 212 -12.02 22.71 5.66
N ILE A 213 -12.73 22.53 6.79
CA ILE A 213 -12.16 21.97 8.01
C ILE A 213 -11.68 20.53 7.74
N ALA A 214 -12.53 19.69 7.15
CA ALA A 214 -12.21 18.29 6.84
C ALA A 214 -10.96 18.17 5.96
N PHE A 215 -10.94 18.79 4.79
CA PHE A 215 -9.88 18.60 3.81
C PHE A 215 -8.62 19.44 4.08
N LYS A 216 -8.75 20.65 4.62
CA LYS A 216 -7.59 21.54 4.84
C LYS A 216 -6.94 21.36 6.21
N HIS A 217 -7.70 20.94 7.22
CA HIS A 217 -7.20 20.88 8.59
C HIS A 217 -7.16 19.44 9.16
N LEU A 218 -8.16 18.59 8.88
CA LEU A 218 -8.17 17.22 9.41
C LEU A 218 -7.36 16.25 8.53
N LEU A 219 -7.52 16.30 7.21
CA LEU A 219 -6.81 15.40 6.29
C LEU A 219 -5.28 15.41 6.50
N PRO A 220 -4.59 16.56 6.57
CA PRO A 220 -3.14 16.58 6.80
C PRO A 220 -2.74 15.89 8.12
N ASN A 221 -3.59 15.99 9.16
CA ASN A 221 -3.36 15.35 10.45
C ASN A 221 -3.67 13.84 10.46
N THR A 222 -4.33 13.33 9.42
CA THR A 222 -4.61 11.90 9.22
C THR A 222 -3.64 11.21 8.27
N LEU A 223 -2.84 11.97 7.50
CA LEU A 223 -1.95 11.42 6.47
C LEU A 223 -0.92 10.44 7.02
N GLY A 224 -0.34 10.70 8.22
CA GLY A 224 0.64 9.78 8.80
C GLY A 224 0.10 8.34 8.92
N PRO A 225 -0.97 8.10 9.69
CA PRO A 225 -1.63 6.79 9.76
C PRO A 225 -2.10 6.25 8.40
N VAL A 226 -2.57 7.12 7.49
CA VAL A 226 -3.02 6.71 6.14
C VAL A 226 -1.88 6.11 5.34
N VAL A 227 -0.72 6.77 5.29
CA VAL A 227 0.44 6.28 4.52
C VAL A 227 0.95 4.96 5.09
N VAL A 228 1.00 4.81 6.42
CA VAL A 228 1.33 3.52 7.06
C VAL A 228 0.35 2.41 6.64
N ASN A 229 -0.95 2.69 6.65
CA ASN A 229 -1.94 1.70 6.22
C ASN A 229 -1.84 1.37 4.73
N ILE A 230 -1.50 2.31 3.85
CA ILE A 230 -1.27 2.04 2.43
C ILE A 230 -0.11 1.06 2.27
N THR A 231 1.01 1.25 2.98
CA THR A 231 2.15 0.33 2.88
C THR A 231 1.78 -1.08 3.34
N LEU A 232 1.14 -1.21 4.50
CA LEU A 232 0.69 -2.51 5.03
C LEU A 232 -0.34 -3.18 4.10
N SER A 233 -1.32 -2.42 3.58
CA SER A 233 -2.32 -2.94 2.65
C SER A 233 -1.69 -3.38 1.32
N THR A 234 -0.65 -2.69 0.84
CA THR A 234 0.08 -3.11 -0.37
C THR A 234 0.69 -4.49 -0.18
N ALA A 235 1.39 -4.74 0.94
CA ALA A 235 1.95 -6.04 1.26
C ALA A 235 0.86 -7.12 1.33
N MET A 236 -0.26 -6.82 2.02
CA MET A 236 -1.39 -7.74 2.15
C MET A 236 -2.03 -8.09 0.81
N PHE A 237 -2.28 -7.11 -0.07
CA PHE A 237 -2.89 -7.37 -1.38
C PHE A 237 -1.97 -8.17 -2.31
N ILE A 238 -0.65 -7.97 -2.25
CA ILE A 238 0.30 -8.81 -3.01
C ILE A 238 0.26 -10.26 -2.51
N LEU A 239 0.24 -10.47 -1.20
CA LEU A 239 0.12 -11.82 -0.63
C LEU A 239 -1.24 -12.46 -0.96
N GLN A 240 -2.33 -11.69 -0.96
CA GLN A 240 -3.66 -12.16 -1.36
C GLN A 240 -3.71 -12.50 -2.85
N GLU A 241 -3.10 -11.68 -3.73
CA GLU A 241 -2.99 -12.00 -5.17
C GLU A 241 -2.24 -13.32 -5.36
N ALA A 242 -1.10 -13.49 -4.70
CA ALA A 242 -0.32 -14.72 -4.79
C ALA A 242 -1.12 -15.94 -4.29
N SER A 243 -1.83 -15.79 -3.17
CA SER A 243 -2.68 -16.86 -2.61
C SER A 243 -3.85 -17.21 -3.54
N LEU A 244 -4.52 -16.21 -4.13
CA LEU A 244 -5.59 -16.42 -5.11
C LEU A 244 -5.07 -17.09 -6.38
N SER A 245 -3.88 -16.70 -6.85
CA SER A 245 -3.22 -17.33 -8.00
C SER A 245 -2.93 -18.81 -7.72
N VAL A 246 -2.44 -19.14 -6.52
CA VAL A 246 -2.22 -20.54 -6.09
C VAL A 246 -3.52 -21.35 -6.05
N LEU A 247 -4.63 -20.70 -5.65
CA LEU A 247 -5.96 -21.34 -5.65
C LEU A 247 -6.63 -21.37 -7.03
N GLY A 248 -6.03 -20.78 -8.07
CA GLY A 248 -6.58 -20.72 -9.41
C GLY A 248 -7.60 -19.61 -9.64
N TYR A 249 -7.70 -18.64 -8.72
CA TYR A 249 -8.61 -17.47 -8.79
C TYR A 249 -7.88 -16.13 -8.93
N GLY A 250 -6.57 -16.15 -9.21
CA GLY A 250 -5.76 -14.96 -9.41
C GLY A 250 -5.88 -14.34 -10.79
N VAL A 251 -4.84 -13.63 -11.20
CA VAL A 251 -4.69 -13.15 -12.59
C VAL A 251 -4.58 -14.35 -13.54
N PRO A 252 -5.10 -14.26 -14.79
CA PRO A 252 -4.98 -15.35 -15.76
C PRO A 252 -3.55 -15.85 -15.92
N MET A 253 -3.37 -17.18 -16.12
CA MET A 253 -2.06 -17.85 -16.17
C MET A 253 -1.17 -17.39 -17.34
N GLU A 254 -1.79 -16.79 -18.36
CA GLU A 254 -1.12 -16.16 -19.51
C GLU A 254 -0.36 -14.89 -19.12
N ILE A 255 -0.66 -14.32 -17.97
CA ILE A 255 0.03 -13.15 -17.45
C ILE A 255 1.02 -13.61 -16.37
N ALA A 256 2.29 -13.26 -16.52
CA ALA A 256 3.28 -13.51 -15.47
C ALA A 256 2.96 -12.64 -14.24
N THR A 257 2.77 -13.26 -13.08
CA THR A 257 2.74 -12.62 -11.75
C THR A 257 3.58 -13.49 -10.80
N TRP A 258 4.00 -12.94 -9.68
CA TRP A 258 4.71 -13.75 -8.68
C TRP A 258 3.84 -14.91 -8.18
N GLY A 259 2.53 -14.68 -8.02
CA GLY A 259 1.59 -15.72 -7.64
C GLY A 259 1.50 -16.85 -8.66
N ASN A 260 1.36 -16.52 -9.95
CA ASN A 260 1.27 -17.50 -11.04
C ASN A 260 2.58 -18.30 -11.19
N ILE A 261 3.74 -17.70 -10.90
CA ILE A 261 5.03 -18.42 -10.93
C ILE A 261 5.08 -19.44 -9.78
N ILE A 262 4.68 -19.04 -8.57
CA ILE A 262 4.66 -19.92 -7.40
C ILE A 262 3.59 -21.02 -7.56
N ASN A 263 2.47 -20.75 -8.23
CA ASN A 263 1.39 -21.71 -8.48
C ASN A 263 1.86 -22.99 -9.22
N VAL A 264 2.95 -22.93 -9.94
CA VAL A 264 3.54 -24.11 -10.61
C VAL A 264 3.76 -25.29 -9.65
N ILE A 265 3.98 -25.01 -8.35
CA ILE A 265 4.14 -26.06 -7.32
C ILE A 265 2.86 -26.85 -7.08
N THR A 266 1.71 -26.17 -7.12
CA THR A 266 0.41 -26.75 -6.76
C THR A 266 -0.30 -27.41 -7.92
N ASN A 267 -0.14 -26.88 -9.13
CA ASN A 267 -0.89 -27.30 -10.33
C ASN A 267 -0.01 -28.01 -11.37
N GLY A 268 1.15 -28.51 -11.00
CA GLY A 268 2.16 -29.12 -11.87
C GLY A 268 1.76 -30.41 -12.59
N GLY A 269 0.46 -30.68 -12.79
CA GLY A 269 -0.03 -31.78 -13.59
C GLY A 269 0.00 -33.14 -12.87
N THR A 270 -0.34 -34.22 -13.61
CA THR A 270 -0.49 -35.61 -13.14
C THR A 270 0.77 -36.29 -12.58
N ILE A 271 1.93 -35.63 -12.64
CA ILE A 271 3.18 -36.11 -12.08
C ILE A 271 3.40 -35.38 -10.74
N ARG A 272 3.69 -36.11 -9.66
CA ARG A 272 4.13 -35.54 -8.39
C ARG A 272 5.26 -34.55 -8.68
N PHE A 273 4.96 -33.26 -8.59
CA PHE A 273 5.98 -32.22 -8.75
C PHE A 273 6.98 -32.36 -7.61
N ASP A 274 8.23 -32.74 -7.93
CA ASP A 274 9.30 -32.77 -6.96
C ASP A 274 9.82 -31.35 -6.73
N TRP A 275 9.25 -30.68 -5.74
CA TRP A 275 9.58 -29.30 -5.38
C TRP A 275 11.04 -29.12 -4.94
N LEU A 276 11.69 -30.18 -4.48
CA LEU A 276 13.12 -30.18 -4.15
C LEU A 276 13.97 -30.30 -5.41
N GLN A 277 13.59 -31.17 -6.32
CA GLN A 277 14.30 -31.36 -7.59
C GLN A 277 14.23 -30.11 -8.47
N TYR A 278 13.07 -29.44 -8.54
CA TYR A 278 12.82 -28.27 -9.38
C TYR A 278 12.72 -26.96 -8.58
N TRP A 279 13.58 -26.80 -7.55
CA TRP A 279 13.58 -25.65 -6.65
C TRP A 279 13.70 -24.31 -7.38
N TRP A 280 14.39 -24.23 -8.49
CA TRP A 280 14.58 -23.00 -9.26
C TRP A 280 13.29 -22.44 -9.87
N MET A 281 12.28 -23.27 -10.07
CA MET A 281 11.02 -22.86 -10.68
C MET A 281 10.16 -22.00 -9.75
N TRP A 282 10.36 -22.07 -8.43
CA TRP A 282 9.53 -21.40 -7.46
C TRP A 282 10.31 -20.62 -6.39
N LEU A 283 11.39 -21.17 -5.87
CA LEU A 283 12.12 -20.61 -4.73
C LEU A 283 12.66 -19.20 -5.00
N PRO A 284 13.27 -18.88 -6.15
CA PRO A 284 13.72 -17.50 -6.43
C PRO A 284 12.56 -16.51 -6.45
N CYS A 285 11.39 -16.90 -6.97
CA CYS A 285 10.20 -16.07 -6.98
C CYS A 285 9.65 -15.87 -5.56
N ALA A 286 9.60 -16.94 -4.76
CA ALA A 286 9.19 -16.85 -3.37
C ALA A 286 10.11 -15.93 -2.54
N ILE A 287 11.43 -16.02 -2.75
CA ILE A 287 12.41 -15.13 -2.12
C ILE A 287 12.14 -13.67 -2.53
N MET A 288 11.94 -13.41 -3.82
CA MET A 288 11.63 -12.06 -4.32
C MET A 288 10.37 -11.48 -3.68
N LEU A 289 9.30 -12.28 -3.60
CA LEU A 289 8.05 -11.91 -2.93
C LEU A 289 8.28 -11.59 -1.44
N ILE A 290 9.00 -12.45 -0.71
CA ILE A 290 9.31 -12.24 0.71
C ILE A 290 10.12 -10.96 0.89
N LEU A 291 11.18 -10.75 0.09
CA LEU A 291 12.01 -9.54 0.18
C LEU A 291 11.19 -8.27 -0.09
N PHE A 292 10.29 -8.31 -1.07
CA PHE A 292 9.42 -7.18 -1.37
C PHE A 292 8.44 -6.86 -0.22
N VAL A 293 7.80 -7.89 0.33
CA VAL A 293 6.88 -7.73 1.48
C VAL A 293 7.62 -7.22 2.71
N LEU A 294 8.82 -7.75 3.00
CA LEU A 294 9.65 -7.26 4.09
C LEU A 294 10.08 -5.81 3.87
N ALA A 295 10.46 -5.45 2.64
CA ALA A 295 10.85 -4.08 2.31
C ALA A 295 9.72 -3.08 2.59
N ILE A 296 8.49 -3.40 2.15
CA ILE A 296 7.31 -2.56 2.40
C ILE A 296 6.99 -2.48 3.89
N ASN A 297 7.05 -3.59 4.62
CA ASN A 297 6.78 -3.60 6.07
C ASN A 297 7.81 -2.74 6.82
N PHE A 298 9.09 -2.83 6.51
CA PHE A 298 10.12 -1.99 7.13
C PHE A 298 9.90 -0.50 6.86
N ILE A 299 9.46 -0.14 5.63
CA ILE A 299 9.08 1.23 5.31
C ILE A 299 7.85 1.65 6.13
N GLY A 300 6.83 0.79 6.21
CA GLY A 300 5.60 1.04 6.96
C GLY A 300 5.86 1.27 8.45
N ASP A 301 6.66 0.42 9.08
CA ASP A 301 7.05 0.54 10.49
C ASP A 301 7.86 1.82 10.74
N GLY A 302 8.82 2.14 9.87
CA GLY A 302 9.58 3.38 9.97
C GLY A 302 8.72 4.64 9.80
N LEU A 303 7.72 4.61 8.93
CA LEU A 303 6.74 5.69 8.78
C LEU A 303 5.83 5.80 10.00
N ARG A 304 5.45 4.69 10.61
CA ARG A 304 4.67 4.65 11.85
C ARG A 304 5.44 5.31 12.98
N ASP A 305 6.70 4.90 13.19
CA ASP A 305 7.58 5.47 14.23
C ASP A 305 7.82 6.97 14.02
N ALA A 306 8.00 7.38 12.75
CA ALA A 306 8.20 8.78 12.41
C ALA A 306 6.93 9.63 12.61
N SER A 307 5.75 9.03 12.51
CA SER A 307 4.44 9.68 12.65
C SER A 307 3.92 9.72 14.09
N ASP A 308 4.52 8.96 15.01
CA ASP A 308 4.11 8.92 16.42
C ASP A 308 4.57 10.16 17.18
N PRO A 309 3.63 10.99 17.69
CA PRO A 309 3.98 12.19 18.47
C PRO A 309 4.46 11.87 19.88
N THR A 310 4.20 10.66 20.41
CA THR A 310 4.51 10.29 21.81
C THR A 310 5.97 9.94 22.04
N GLN A 311 6.73 9.65 20.98
CA GLN A 311 8.18 9.43 21.04
C GLN A 311 8.97 10.76 21.02
N ILE A 312 8.55 11.72 21.86
CA ILE A 312 9.29 12.94 22.13
C ILE A 312 10.10 12.68 23.40
N GLY A 313 11.24 12.04 23.23
CA GLY A 313 12.33 12.01 24.20
C GLY A 313 13.48 12.85 23.68
#